data_fc1d791ce1be277226dd8e21dabfa3e8
#
_entry.id   fc1d791ce1be277226dd8e21dabfa3e8
#
_cell.length_a   1.000
_cell.length_b   1.000
_cell.length_c   1.000
_cell.angle_alpha   90.00
_cell.angle_beta   90.00
_cell.angle_gamma   90.00
#
_symmetry.space_group_name_H-M   'P 1'
#
loop_
_entity.id
_entity.type
_entity.pdbx_description
1 polymer ?
#
loop_
_entity_poly.entity_id
_entity_poly.type
_entity_poly.pdbx_seq_one_letter_code
_entity_poly.pdbx_strand_id
1 'polypeptide(L)'
;PDAVACAAALRRLANNRKIPCWIVHGGMVGRSENRALVKYLDLTLRRLDEVSLDSFDRIALVDTQPGTGNNPLPEDVEPAIVIDHHPIHKPTRSVGFTDIRSSYGATATILCEYLQAADIEPEPPLATALLYGIISDTQDLGRRARKADLEAYFYLSQRANMRMLSEIQHGPLPKPYYRHLYTALDNARIF
;
A
#
# COMPACT_ATOMS: atom_id res chain seq x y z
N PRO A 1 -5.08 -1.28 -1.08
CA PRO A 1 -4.39 -0.65 -2.23
C PRO A 1 -3.16 0.12 -1.79
N ASP A 2 -3.25 0.91 -0.69
CA ASP A 2 -2.17 1.75 -0.21
C ASP A 2 -0.89 0.95 0.07
N ALA A 3 -0.96 -0.13 0.87
CA ALA A 3 0.18 -0.99 1.16
C ALA A 3 0.89 -1.53 -0.09
N VAL A 4 0.12 -1.91 -1.14
CA VAL A 4 0.70 -2.42 -2.40
C VAL A 4 1.45 -1.32 -3.15
N ALA A 5 0.87 -0.13 -3.25
CA ALA A 5 1.48 1.02 -3.88
C ALA A 5 2.75 1.46 -3.12
N CYS A 6 2.68 1.53 -1.80
CA CYS A 6 3.81 1.87 -0.93
C CYS A 6 4.97 0.87 -1.04
N ALA A 7 4.68 -0.43 -1.06
CA ALA A 7 5.71 -1.45 -1.24
C ALA A 7 6.40 -1.32 -2.61
N ALA A 8 5.65 -1.04 -3.68
CA ALA A 8 6.21 -0.78 -5.00
C ALA A 8 7.08 0.49 -5.02
N ALA A 9 6.65 1.56 -4.37
CA ALA A 9 7.39 2.82 -4.28
C ALA A 9 8.70 2.65 -3.48
N LEU A 10 8.64 1.96 -2.33
CA LEU A 10 9.84 1.67 -1.53
C LEU A 10 10.83 0.80 -2.32
N ARG A 11 10.34 -0.22 -3.04
CA ARG A 11 11.19 -1.02 -3.94
C ARG A 11 11.82 -0.14 -5.04
N ARG A 12 11.09 0.81 -5.61
CA ARG A 12 11.62 1.75 -6.61
C ARG A 12 12.74 2.61 -6.03
N LEU A 13 12.58 3.11 -4.79
CA LEU A 13 13.61 3.85 -4.05
C LEU A 13 14.86 3.00 -3.79
N ALA A 14 14.67 1.76 -3.30
CA ALA A 14 15.77 0.82 -3.06
C ALA A 14 16.54 0.49 -4.34
N ASN A 15 15.83 0.18 -5.43
CA ASN A 15 16.43 -0.13 -6.73
C ASN A 15 17.24 1.04 -7.30
N ASN A 16 16.81 2.29 -7.08
CA ASN A 16 17.56 3.48 -7.48
C ASN A 16 18.92 3.57 -6.77
N ARG A 17 19.02 2.98 -5.58
CA ARG A 17 20.28 2.85 -4.81
C ARG A 17 20.99 1.53 -5.03
N LYS A 18 20.54 0.73 -6.03
CA LYS A 18 21.07 -0.62 -6.35
C LYS A 18 20.95 -1.60 -5.16
N ILE A 19 19.96 -1.40 -4.30
CA ILE A 19 19.66 -2.29 -3.16
C ILE A 19 18.59 -3.28 -3.64
N PRO A 20 18.88 -4.60 -3.68
CA PRO A 20 17.87 -5.61 -3.98
C PRO A 20 16.73 -5.56 -2.97
N CYS A 21 15.49 -5.49 -3.44
CA CYS A 21 14.33 -5.39 -2.59
C CYS A 21 13.23 -6.36 -3.05
N TRP A 22 12.77 -7.20 -2.15
CA TRP A 22 11.67 -8.11 -2.37
C TRP A 22 10.42 -7.60 -1.68
N ILE A 23 9.28 -7.75 -2.34
CA ILE A 23 7.99 -7.47 -1.72
C ILE A 23 7.42 -8.79 -1.21
N VAL A 24 7.21 -8.83 0.11
CA VAL A 24 6.72 -10.01 0.82
C VAL A 24 5.35 -9.69 1.43
N HIS A 25 4.43 -10.65 1.39
CA HIS A 25 3.11 -10.48 1.96
C HIS A 25 2.65 -11.72 2.73
N GLY A 26 1.71 -11.52 3.65
CA GLY A 26 1.00 -12.62 4.30
C GLY A 26 -0.42 -12.74 3.78
N GLY A 27 -0.99 -13.92 4.00
CA GLY A 27 -2.36 -14.19 3.60
C GLY A 27 -2.58 -14.16 2.09
N MET A 28 -3.78 -13.78 1.69
CA MET A 28 -4.22 -13.82 0.29
C MET A 28 -4.50 -12.39 -0.23
N VAL A 29 -4.01 -12.07 -1.42
CA VAL A 29 -4.39 -10.83 -2.13
C VAL A 29 -5.83 -11.01 -2.64
N GLY A 30 -6.79 -10.73 -1.76
CA GLY A 30 -8.20 -11.10 -1.96
C GLY A 30 -9.01 -10.08 -2.76
N ARG A 31 -8.75 -8.78 -2.59
CA ARG A 31 -9.50 -7.72 -3.27
C ARG A 31 -9.18 -7.66 -4.76
N SER A 32 -10.19 -7.46 -5.60
CA SER A 32 -10.03 -7.32 -7.06
C SER A 32 -9.08 -6.21 -7.43
N GLU A 33 -9.19 -5.07 -6.76
CA GLU A 33 -8.37 -3.87 -6.95
C GLU A 33 -6.91 -4.15 -6.64
N ASN A 34 -6.62 -4.87 -5.55
CA ASN A 34 -5.24 -5.24 -5.19
C ASN A 34 -4.63 -6.19 -6.22
N ARG A 35 -5.41 -7.17 -6.72
CA ARG A 35 -4.94 -8.06 -7.80
C ARG A 35 -4.70 -7.29 -9.09
N ALA A 36 -5.57 -6.33 -9.41
CA ALA A 36 -5.39 -5.47 -10.58
C ALA A 36 -4.12 -4.62 -10.46
N LEU A 37 -3.86 -4.02 -9.28
CA LEU A 37 -2.63 -3.27 -9.01
C LEU A 37 -1.38 -4.13 -9.14
N VAL A 38 -1.36 -5.31 -8.51
CA VAL A 38 -0.22 -6.26 -8.59
C VAL A 38 0.09 -6.60 -10.04
N LYS A 39 -0.96 -6.91 -10.83
CA LYS A 39 -0.81 -7.20 -12.26
C LYS A 39 -0.34 -5.98 -13.05
N TYR A 40 -0.89 -4.81 -12.80
CA TYR A 40 -0.57 -3.59 -13.53
C TYR A 40 0.86 -3.09 -13.25
N LEU A 41 1.31 -3.27 -12.01
CA LEU A 41 2.67 -2.94 -11.59
C LEU A 41 3.70 -4.02 -11.94
N ASP A 42 3.27 -5.14 -12.52
CA ASP A 42 4.11 -6.33 -12.76
C ASP A 42 4.91 -6.73 -11.50
N LEU A 43 4.21 -6.82 -10.37
CA LEU A 43 4.83 -7.13 -9.10
C LEU A 43 5.01 -8.63 -8.92
N THR A 44 6.25 -9.05 -8.69
CA THR A 44 6.51 -10.36 -8.11
C THR A 44 6.37 -10.25 -6.59
N LEU A 45 5.24 -10.74 -6.08
CA LEU A 45 5.00 -10.85 -4.64
C LEU A 45 5.43 -12.24 -4.17
N ARG A 46 6.08 -12.32 -3.01
CA ARG A 46 6.44 -13.59 -2.35
C ARG A 46 5.65 -13.74 -1.07
N ARG A 47 5.22 -14.95 -0.79
CA ARG A 47 4.57 -15.22 0.50
C ARG A 47 5.61 -15.28 1.61
N LEU A 48 5.25 -14.82 2.80
CA LEU A 48 6.15 -14.84 3.95
C LEU A 48 6.59 -16.26 4.33
N ASP A 49 5.67 -17.24 4.19
CA ASP A 49 5.96 -18.65 4.47
C ASP A 49 6.88 -19.33 3.42
N GLU A 50 7.17 -18.66 2.32
CA GLU A 50 8.08 -19.12 1.26
C GLU A 50 9.48 -18.49 1.34
N VAL A 51 9.72 -17.58 2.30
CA VAL A 51 10.98 -16.87 2.45
C VAL A 51 11.56 -17.06 3.86
N SER A 52 12.90 -17.16 3.95
CA SER A 52 13.60 -17.10 5.23
C SER A 52 13.94 -15.64 5.54
N LEU A 53 13.40 -15.10 6.63
CA LEU A 53 13.64 -13.72 7.03
C LEU A 53 15.11 -13.47 7.37
N ASP A 54 15.83 -14.48 7.88
CA ASP A 54 17.27 -14.40 8.19
C ASP A 54 18.16 -14.18 6.95
N SER A 55 17.60 -14.37 5.75
CA SER A 55 18.33 -14.12 4.50
C SER A 55 18.36 -12.63 4.10
N PHE A 56 17.70 -11.76 4.85
CA PHE A 56 17.63 -10.34 4.57
C PHE A 56 18.35 -9.51 5.63
N ASP A 57 19.16 -8.55 5.20
CA ASP A 57 19.84 -7.62 6.12
C ASP A 57 18.88 -6.65 6.80
N ARG A 58 17.79 -6.32 6.14
CA ARG A 58 16.80 -5.35 6.63
C ARG A 58 15.38 -5.74 6.23
N ILE A 59 14.45 -5.51 7.14
CA ILE A 59 13.01 -5.67 6.91
C ILE A 59 12.37 -4.31 7.05
N ALA A 60 11.50 -3.96 6.10
CA ALA A 60 10.71 -2.74 6.12
C ALA A 60 9.22 -3.06 6.16
N LEU A 61 8.48 -2.34 6.98
CA LEU A 61 7.02 -2.34 6.98
C LEU A 61 6.51 -1.03 6.36
N VAL A 62 5.52 -1.13 5.50
CA VAL A 62 4.82 0.02 4.91
C VAL A 62 3.32 -0.13 5.10
N ASP A 63 2.64 0.94 5.46
CA ASP A 63 1.20 1.01 5.70
C ASP A 63 0.73 0.06 6.82
N THR A 64 1.64 -0.27 7.71
CA THR A 64 1.41 -1.11 8.89
C THR A 64 2.55 -0.95 9.89
N GLN A 65 2.33 -1.42 11.13
CA GLN A 65 3.32 -1.33 12.21
C GLN A 65 3.44 -2.68 12.94
N PRO A 66 4.55 -2.94 13.65
CA PRO A 66 4.72 -4.14 14.45
C PRO A 66 3.59 -4.31 15.48
N GLY A 67 3.08 -5.53 15.62
CA GLY A 67 2.10 -5.88 16.65
C GLY A 67 0.69 -5.34 16.43
N THR A 68 0.37 -4.79 15.24
CA THR A 68 -0.99 -4.32 14.92
C THR A 68 -1.95 -5.43 14.49
N GLY A 69 -1.44 -6.63 14.26
CA GLY A 69 -2.24 -7.80 13.86
C GLY A 69 -2.70 -7.80 12.40
N ASN A 70 -2.38 -6.76 11.63
CA ASN A 70 -2.73 -6.64 10.20
C ASN A 70 -1.56 -6.96 9.26
N ASN A 71 -0.42 -7.38 9.79
CA ASN A 71 0.72 -7.88 9.04
C ASN A 71 1.18 -9.23 9.62
N PRO A 72 1.84 -10.08 8.82
CA PRO A 72 2.24 -11.42 9.22
C PRO A 72 3.63 -11.49 9.85
N LEU A 73 4.29 -10.35 10.11
CA LEU A 73 5.64 -10.36 10.68
C LEU A 73 5.59 -11.00 12.07
N PRO A 74 6.43 -12.02 12.37
CA PRO A 74 6.53 -12.60 13.69
C PRO A 74 6.90 -11.56 14.75
N GLU A 75 6.38 -11.71 15.96
CA GLU A 75 6.58 -10.74 17.06
C GLU A 75 8.04 -10.64 17.53
N ASP A 76 8.82 -11.69 17.31
CA ASP A 76 10.24 -11.77 17.62
C ASP A 76 11.14 -11.17 16.53
N VAL A 77 10.58 -10.77 15.41
CA VAL A 77 11.31 -10.15 14.29
C VAL A 77 11.11 -8.63 14.32
N GLU A 78 12.20 -7.91 14.54
CA GLU A 78 12.17 -6.44 14.57
C GLU A 78 12.42 -5.87 13.16
N PRO A 79 11.50 -5.06 12.61
CA PRO A 79 11.75 -4.36 11.36
C PRO A 79 12.76 -3.23 11.56
N ALA A 80 13.59 -2.98 10.55
CA ALA A 80 14.56 -1.88 10.57
C ALA A 80 13.91 -0.54 10.16
N ILE A 81 12.82 -0.59 9.38
CA ILE A 81 12.15 0.58 8.81
C ILE A 81 10.63 0.40 8.97
N VAL A 82 9.95 1.45 9.41
CA VAL A 82 8.48 1.53 9.41
C VAL A 82 8.06 2.88 8.83
N ILE A 83 7.24 2.86 7.79
CA ILE A 83 6.63 4.05 7.17
C ILE A 83 5.12 3.84 7.16
N ASP A 84 4.38 4.71 7.86
CA ASP A 84 2.94 4.52 8.03
C ASP A 84 2.22 5.84 8.33
N HIS A 85 0.92 5.91 8.04
CA HIS A 85 0.07 7.05 8.36
C HIS A 85 -0.89 6.79 9.54
N HIS A 86 -0.95 5.57 10.04
CA HIS A 86 -1.79 5.23 11.18
C HIS A 86 -1.22 5.78 12.51
N PRO A 87 -2.04 5.94 13.55
CA PRO A 87 -1.54 6.33 14.88
C PRO A 87 -0.43 5.41 15.35
N ILE A 88 0.61 5.98 15.97
CA ILE A 88 1.79 5.23 16.38
C ILE A 88 1.45 4.13 17.39
N HIS A 89 1.89 2.92 17.10
CA HIS A 89 1.78 1.76 17.99
C HIS A 89 3.01 1.65 18.89
N LYS A 90 2.85 1.14 20.13
CA LYS A 90 3.94 1.12 21.12
C LYS A 90 5.21 0.42 20.62
N PRO A 91 5.16 -0.80 20.03
CA PRO A 91 6.35 -1.49 19.52
C PRO A 91 7.12 -0.71 18.46
N THR A 92 6.46 0.14 17.69
CA THR A 92 7.09 0.95 16.64
C THR A 92 8.11 1.94 17.18
N ARG A 93 8.00 2.32 18.45
CA ARG A 93 8.90 3.32 19.09
C ARG A 93 10.33 2.85 19.26
N SER A 94 10.59 1.53 19.23
CA SER A 94 11.93 0.94 19.33
C SER A 94 12.59 0.72 17.96
N VAL A 95 11.85 0.84 16.87
CA VAL A 95 12.36 0.63 15.51
C VAL A 95 13.39 1.69 15.12
N GLY A 96 14.48 1.26 14.50
CA GLY A 96 15.61 2.14 14.19
C GLY A 96 15.30 3.31 13.28
N PHE A 97 14.42 3.12 12.29
CA PHE A 97 13.89 4.20 11.45
C PHE A 97 12.37 4.15 11.38
N THR A 98 11.74 5.22 11.81
CA THR A 98 10.27 5.35 11.75
C THR A 98 9.88 6.69 11.13
N ASP A 99 8.97 6.65 10.15
CA ASP A 99 8.26 7.83 9.68
C ASP A 99 6.76 7.59 9.79
N ILE A 100 6.19 8.04 10.91
CA ILE A 100 4.77 7.86 11.22
C ILE A 100 4.09 9.23 11.17
N ARG A 101 3.23 9.43 10.16
CA ARG A 101 2.55 10.71 9.92
C ARG A 101 1.03 10.57 10.03
N SER A 102 0.54 10.44 11.24
CA SER A 102 -0.91 10.25 11.50
C SER A 102 -1.80 11.44 11.08
N SER A 103 -1.20 12.55 10.67
CA SER A 103 -1.91 13.68 10.06
C SER A 103 -2.11 13.52 8.55
N TYR A 104 -1.49 12.54 7.89
CA TYR A 104 -1.67 12.27 6.46
C TYR A 104 -2.83 11.31 6.24
N GLY A 105 -3.49 11.44 5.09
CA GLY A 105 -4.61 10.59 4.72
C GLY A 105 -4.22 9.21 4.21
N ALA A 106 -2.98 9.06 3.71
CA ALA A 106 -2.45 7.82 3.16
C ALA A 106 -0.94 7.71 3.31
N THR A 107 -0.42 6.50 3.42
CA THR A 107 1.03 6.23 3.39
C THR A 107 1.62 6.50 2.01
N ALA A 108 0.84 6.33 0.93
CA ALA A 108 1.23 6.68 -0.43
C ALA A 108 1.63 8.15 -0.59
N THR A 109 1.04 9.06 0.20
CA THR A 109 1.45 10.47 0.25
C THR A 109 2.89 10.60 0.74
N ILE A 110 3.27 9.86 1.80
CA ILE A 110 4.63 9.88 2.34
C ILE A 110 5.63 9.34 1.31
N LEU A 111 5.31 8.23 0.66
CA LEU A 111 6.17 7.62 -0.37
C LEU A 111 6.27 8.49 -1.63
N CYS A 112 5.23 9.25 -1.97
CA CYS A 112 5.26 10.24 -3.04
C CYS A 112 6.29 11.34 -2.72
N GLU A 113 6.28 11.89 -1.51
CA GLU A 113 7.28 12.87 -1.07
C GLU A 113 8.71 12.30 -1.08
N TYR A 114 8.89 11.02 -0.70
CA TYR A 114 10.20 10.38 -0.76
C TYR A 114 10.73 10.25 -2.19
N LEU A 115 9.86 9.90 -3.14
CA LEU A 115 10.24 9.85 -4.55
C LEU A 115 10.64 11.24 -5.05
N GLN A 116 9.87 12.27 -4.71
CA GLN A 116 10.19 13.66 -5.06
C GLN A 116 11.50 14.13 -4.44
N ALA A 117 11.71 13.88 -3.14
CA ALA A 117 12.94 14.23 -2.43
C ALA A 117 14.18 13.50 -2.97
N ALA A 118 13.99 12.32 -3.55
CA ALA A 118 15.05 11.54 -4.21
C ALA A 118 15.26 11.90 -5.68
N ASP A 119 14.50 12.87 -6.21
CA ASP A 119 14.47 13.25 -7.64
C ASP A 119 14.15 12.04 -8.55
N ILE A 120 13.22 11.21 -8.09
CA ILE A 120 12.75 10.04 -8.84
C ILE A 120 11.32 10.30 -9.32
N GLU A 121 11.18 10.51 -10.62
CA GLU A 121 9.87 10.62 -11.22
C GLU A 121 9.19 9.22 -11.28
N PRO A 122 7.97 9.06 -10.72
CA PRO A 122 7.27 7.79 -10.82
C PRO A 122 6.77 7.56 -12.25
N GLU A 123 7.05 6.38 -12.78
CA GLU A 123 6.48 5.94 -14.06
C GLU A 123 4.95 5.82 -13.97
N PRO A 124 4.22 5.90 -15.09
CA PRO A 124 2.75 5.89 -15.07
C PRO A 124 2.11 4.76 -14.26
N PRO A 125 2.62 3.49 -14.27
CA PRO A 125 2.08 2.45 -13.42
C PRO A 125 2.20 2.76 -11.92
N LEU A 126 3.37 3.20 -11.48
CA LEU A 126 3.62 3.54 -10.07
C LEU A 126 2.85 4.78 -9.65
N ALA A 127 2.80 5.82 -10.50
CA ALA A 127 2.01 7.01 -10.25
C ALA A 127 0.52 6.68 -10.10
N THR A 128 -0.02 5.80 -10.96
CA THR A 128 -1.42 5.32 -10.87
C THR A 128 -1.69 4.57 -9.58
N ALA A 129 -0.76 3.70 -9.17
CA ALA A 129 -0.90 2.92 -7.94
C ALA A 129 -0.88 3.81 -6.68
N LEU A 130 0.07 4.75 -6.59
CA LEU A 130 0.15 5.71 -5.48
C LEU A 130 -1.09 6.61 -5.43
N LEU A 131 -1.52 7.11 -6.59
CA LEU A 131 -2.75 7.90 -6.70
C LEU A 131 -3.96 7.12 -6.19
N TYR A 132 -4.06 5.84 -6.57
CA TYR A 132 -5.15 4.99 -6.08
C TYR A 132 -5.03 4.68 -4.57
N GLY A 133 -3.84 4.54 -4.04
CA GLY A 133 -3.61 4.45 -2.59
C GLY A 133 -4.21 5.65 -1.86
N ILE A 134 -3.89 6.88 -2.29
CA ILE A 134 -4.45 8.10 -1.71
C ILE A 134 -5.97 8.14 -1.83
N ILE A 135 -6.52 7.89 -3.03
CA ILE A 135 -7.96 7.89 -3.29
C ILE A 135 -8.70 6.89 -2.39
N SER A 136 -8.17 5.67 -2.29
CA SER A 136 -8.76 4.58 -1.49
C SER A 136 -8.84 4.92 -0.01
N ASP A 137 -7.76 5.42 0.57
CA ASP A 137 -7.68 5.65 2.01
C ASP A 137 -8.34 6.95 2.46
N THR A 138 -8.40 7.93 1.55
CA THR A 138 -9.08 9.19 1.80
C THR A 138 -10.53 9.21 1.33
N GLN A 139 -11.05 8.12 0.77
CA GLN A 139 -12.39 8.06 0.17
C GLN A 139 -12.62 9.23 -0.80
N ASP A 140 -11.87 9.22 -1.89
CA ASP A 140 -11.91 10.27 -2.92
C ASP A 140 -11.64 11.68 -2.38
N LEU A 141 -10.70 11.81 -1.43
CA LEU A 141 -10.34 13.04 -0.72
C LEU A 141 -11.46 13.59 0.19
N GLY A 142 -12.58 12.88 0.31
CA GLY A 142 -13.71 13.25 1.14
C GLY A 142 -13.51 12.99 2.63
N ARG A 143 -12.54 12.14 3.00
CA ARG A 143 -12.31 11.73 4.38
C ARG A 143 -10.82 11.81 4.72
N ARG A 144 -10.50 12.52 5.81
CA ARG A 144 -9.14 12.63 6.38
C ARG A 144 -8.06 13.19 5.45
N ALA A 145 -8.38 13.58 4.22
CA ALA A 145 -7.40 14.20 3.34
C ALA A 145 -6.89 15.53 3.92
N ARG A 146 -5.60 15.75 3.80
CA ARG A 146 -4.91 16.97 4.21
C ARG A 146 -4.24 17.62 3.01
N LYS A 147 -3.66 18.80 3.23
CA LYS A 147 -2.96 19.55 2.19
C LYS A 147 -1.91 18.71 1.46
N ALA A 148 -1.11 17.93 2.20
CA ALA A 148 -0.10 17.04 1.63
C ALA A 148 -0.71 15.97 0.70
N ASP A 149 -1.87 15.40 1.07
CA ASP A 149 -2.57 14.43 0.23
C ASP A 149 -3.08 15.05 -1.06
N LEU A 150 -3.58 16.29 -1.00
CA LEU A 150 -4.00 17.06 -2.19
C LEU A 150 -2.81 17.37 -3.09
N GLU A 151 -1.69 17.82 -2.54
CA GLU A 151 -0.47 18.10 -3.30
C GLU A 151 0.07 16.86 -3.99
N ALA A 152 0.14 15.73 -3.28
CA ALA A 152 0.54 14.44 -3.84
C ALA A 152 -0.46 13.96 -4.91
N TYR A 153 -1.77 14.09 -4.68
CA TYR A 153 -2.81 13.78 -5.66
C TYR A 153 -2.61 14.55 -6.96
N PHE A 154 -2.43 15.88 -6.89
CA PHE A 154 -2.23 16.69 -8.10
C PHE A 154 -0.92 16.34 -8.82
N TYR A 155 0.15 16.10 -8.09
CA TYR A 155 1.42 15.68 -8.67
C TYR A 155 1.31 14.34 -9.39
N LEU A 156 0.67 13.34 -8.77
CA LEU A 156 0.51 11.99 -9.31
C LEU A 156 -0.50 11.94 -10.46
N SER A 157 -1.59 12.71 -10.40
CA SER A 157 -2.64 12.70 -11.43
C SER A 157 -2.13 13.15 -12.81
N GLN A 158 -1.11 14.00 -12.85
CA GLN A 158 -0.47 14.44 -14.09
C GLN A 158 0.39 13.35 -14.75
N ARG A 159 0.72 12.28 -14.01
CA ARG A 159 1.62 11.19 -14.40
C ARG A 159 0.90 9.87 -14.52
N ALA A 160 -0.23 9.75 -13.86
CA ALA A 160 -1.01 8.53 -13.79
C ALA A 160 -1.74 8.21 -15.11
N ASN A 161 -1.94 6.93 -15.37
CA ASN A 161 -2.86 6.46 -16.40
C ASN A 161 -4.28 6.44 -15.83
N MET A 162 -5.04 7.51 -16.08
CA MET A 162 -6.42 7.68 -15.54
C MET A 162 -7.39 6.63 -16.07
N ARG A 163 -7.19 6.11 -17.29
CA ARG A 163 -7.99 5.00 -17.80
C ARG A 163 -7.76 3.73 -16.99
N MET A 164 -6.50 3.40 -16.73
CA MET A 164 -6.14 2.24 -15.91
C MET A 164 -6.61 2.41 -14.47
N LEU A 165 -6.53 3.61 -13.91
CA LEU A 165 -7.10 3.92 -12.58
C LEU A 165 -8.59 3.57 -12.53
N SER A 166 -9.36 4.01 -13.52
CA SER A 166 -10.78 3.68 -13.63
C SER A 166 -11.03 2.17 -13.78
N GLU A 167 -10.22 1.47 -14.58
CA GLU A 167 -10.31 0.01 -14.74
C GLU A 167 -10.00 -0.74 -13.43
N ILE A 168 -9.07 -0.23 -12.61
CA ILE A 168 -8.75 -0.78 -11.28
C ILE A 168 -9.92 -0.56 -10.33
N GLN A 169 -10.46 0.65 -10.27
CA GLN A 169 -11.54 1.03 -9.36
C GLN A 169 -12.87 0.31 -9.69
N HIS A 170 -13.16 0.14 -10.96
CA HIS A 170 -14.44 -0.35 -11.46
C HIS A 170 -14.31 -1.67 -12.23
N GLY A 171 -13.29 -2.45 -11.93
CA GLY A 171 -13.05 -3.74 -12.57
C GLY A 171 -14.25 -4.69 -12.43
N PRO A 172 -14.45 -5.62 -13.38
CA PRO A 172 -15.57 -6.54 -13.34
C PRO A 172 -15.50 -7.45 -12.13
N LEU A 173 -16.59 -7.52 -11.39
CA LEU A 173 -16.74 -8.43 -10.28
C LEU A 173 -17.01 -9.85 -10.79
N PRO A 174 -16.38 -10.90 -10.20
CA PRO A 174 -16.60 -12.27 -10.64
C PRO A 174 -18.03 -12.74 -10.32
N LYS A 175 -18.60 -13.62 -11.18
CA LYS A 175 -19.94 -14.17 -10.97
C LYS A 175 -20.23 -14.69 -9.55
N PRO A 176 -19.30 -15.38 -8.87
CA PRO A 176 -19.52 -15.81 -7.49
C PRO A 176 -19.79 -14.68 -6.51
N TYR A 177 -19.22 -13.49 -6.73
CA TYR A 177 -19.49 -12.31 -5.90
C TYR A 177 -20.98 -11.96 -5.86
N TYR A 178 -21.63 -11.90 -7.02
CA TYR A 178 -23.05 -11.58 -7.10
C TYR A 178 -23.93 -12.62 -6.40
N ARG A 179 -23.53 -13.90 -6.43
CA ARG A 179 -24.25 -14.96 -5.73
C ARG A 179 -24.12 -14.78 -4.21
N HIS A 180 -22.91 -14.49 -3.71
CA HIS A 180 -22.69 -14.25 -2.28
C HIS A 180 -23.41 -12.97 -1.81
N LEU A 181 -23.38 -11.90 -2.63
CA LEU A 181 -24.09 -10.66 -2.34
C LEU A 181 -25.61 -10.92 -2.26
N TYR A 182 -26.17 -11.65 -3.23
CA TYR A 182 -27.58 -12.04 -3.17
C TYR A 182 -27.92 -12.79 -1.88
N THR A 183 -27.16 -13.80 -1.53
CA THR A 183 -27.37 -14.57 -0.29
C THR A 183 -27.26 -13.69 0.94
N ALA A 184 -26.29 -12.76 0.98
CA ALA A 184 -26.12 -11.83 2.09
C ALA A 184 -27.31 -10.88 2.23
N LEU A 185 -27.81 -10.32 1.12
CA LEU A 185 -28.97 -9.43 1.11
C LEU A 185 -30.27 -10.16 1.48
N ASP A 186 -30.45 -11.39 1.00
CA ASP A 186 -31.63 -12.23 1.29
C ASP A 186 -31.71 -12.59 2.78
N ASN A 187 -30.55 -12.72 3.45
CA ASN A 187 -30.49 -13.01 4.90
C ASN A 187 -30.30 -11.75 5.76
N ALA A 188 -30.27 -10.55 5.17
CA ALA A 188 -30.06 -9.32 5.91
C ALA A 188 -31.26 -9.01 6.81
N ARG A 189 -31.00 -8.69 8.07
CA ARG A 189 -31.99 -8.15 9.01
C ARG A 189 -31.71 -6.67 9.19
N ILE A 190 -32.72 -5.84 8.92
CA ILE A 190 -32.67 -4.39 9.13
C ILE A 190 -33.30 -4.14 10.50
N PHE A 191 -32.56 -3.51 11.41
CA PHE A 191 -33.02 -3.15 12.75
C PHE A 191 -33.25 -1.65 12.85
#